data_1cf023bd6237fe8a6c6c074a9f0b7ec1
#
_entry.id   1cf023bd6237fe8a6c6c074a9f0b7ec1
#
_cell.length_a   1.000
_cell.length_b   1.000
_cell.length_c   1.000
_cell.angle_alpha   90.00
_cell.angle_beta   90.00
_cell.angle_gamma   90.00
#
_symmetry.space_group_name_H-M   'P 1'
#
loop_
_entity.id
_entity.type
_entity.pdbx_description
1 polymer ?
#
loop_
_entity_poly.entity_id
_entity_poly.type
_entity_poly.pdbx_seq_one_letter_code
_entity_poly.pdbx_strand_id
1 'polypeptide(L)'
;ELDGVRHTLWVIRDTAIQARITAAFNGMEALYIADGHHRSASASRIAAARRAANPAHTGSEPYNFFLSVIFPAHEMRIMDYNRVITDLNGLSAEAFLERVGAAFSVEPAAGAVKPERPGVFGLYLAGKWYRLSIRPELIPADPVGRLDVSLLQINLIAPVLGITDPRRDKRIDFVGGIRGLP
;
A
#
# COMPACT_ATOMS: atom_id res chain seq x y z
N GLU A 1 -12.18 20.34 -12.37
CA GLU A 1 -11.59 19.36 -11.44
C GLU A 1 -12.16 17.99 -11.76
N LEU A 2 -11.29 17.03 -12.02
CA LEU A 2 -11.66 15.72 -12.59
C LEU A 2 -12.63 14.89 -11.72
N ASP A 3 -12.60 15.10 -10.40
CA ASP A 3 -13.37 14.28 -9.44
C ASP A 3 -14.36 15.12 -8.61
N GLY A 4 -14.71 16.35 -9.05
CA GLY A 4 -15.55 17.26 -8.30
C GLY A 4 -14.89 17.82 -7.02
N VAL A 5 -13.60 17.54 -6.83
CA VAL A 5 -12.82 17.97 -5.65
C VAL A 5 -12.12 19.29 -5.96
N ARG A 6 -12.31 20.31 -5.10
CA ARG A 6 -11.59 21.58 -5.19
C ARG A 6 -10.30 21.49 -4.38
N HIS A 7 -9.17 21.73 -5.07
CA HIS A 7 -7.87 21.86 -4.42
C HIS A 7 -7.55 23.33 -4.25
N THR A 8 -7.29 23.77 -3.01
CA THR A 8 -6.96 25.16 -2.69
C THR A 8 -5.65 25.21 -1.94
N LEU A 9 -4.74 26.12 -2.36
CA LEU A 9 -3.45 26.32 -1.75
C LEU A 9 -3.35 27.76 -1.23
N TRP A 10 -2.96 27.91 0.03
CA TRP A 10 -2.64 29.21 0.62
C TRP A 10 -1.15 29.28 0.98
N VAL A 11 -0.52 30.39 0.66
CA VAL A 11 0.88 30.63 1.00
C VAL A 11 0.96 31.42 2.30
N ILE A 12 1.56 30.83 3.32
CA ILE A 12 1.85 31.47 4.60
C ILE A 12 3.20 32.16 4.50
N ARG A 13 3.21 33.51 4.47
CA ARG A 13 4.44 34.33 4.37
C ARG A 13 4.88 34.90 5.70
N ASP A 14 4.02 34.90 6.70
CA ASP A 14 4.33 35.39 8.04
C ASP A 14 5.35 34.45 8.73
N THR A 15 6.53 34.98 9.01
CA THR A 15 7.64 34.24 9.58
C THR A 15 7.37 33.77 11.03
N ALA A 16 6.56 34.51 11.78
CA ALA A 16 6.18 34.11 13.13
C ALA A 16 5.23 32.90 13.10
N ILE A 17 4.29 32.88 12.14
CA ILE A 17 3.42 31.71 11.93
C ILE A 17 4.25 30.52 11.46
N GLN A 18 5.18 30.72 10.50
CA GLN A 18 6.08 29.63 10.04
C GLN A 18 6.89 29.04 11.19
N ALA A 19 7.46 29.90 12.05
CA ALA A 19 8.24 29.45 13.21
C ALA A 19 7.39 28.63 14.19
N ARG A 20 6.16 29.04 14.45
CA ARG A 20 5.21 28.30 15.31
C ARG A 20 4.86 26.93 14.74
N ILE A 21 4.59 26.85 13.43
CA ILE A 21 4.32 25.59 12.75
C ILE A 21 5.54 24.67 12.83
N THR A 22 6.71 25.19 12.50
CA THR A 22 7.97 24.44 12.56
C THR A 22 8.23 23.89 13.96
N ALA A 23 8.05 24.72 15.00
CA ALA A 23 8.21 24.30 16.39
C ALA A 23 7.23 23.19 16.79
N ALA A 24 5.97 23.27 16.33
CA ALA A 24 4.98 22.24 16.59
C ALA A 24 5.37 20.88 15.96
N PHE A 25 5.83 20.88 14.70
CA PHE A 25 6.28 19.65 14.04
C PHE A 25 7.59 19.10 14.62
N ASN A 26 8.52 19.96 15.02
CA ASN A 26 9.76 19.53 15.68
C ASN A 26 9.53 18.92 17.08
N GLY A 27 8.40 19.22 17.69
CA GLY A 27 7.97 18.60 18.96
C GLY A 27 7.32 17.22 18.82
N MET A 28 7.07 16.76 17.60
CA MET A 28 6.52 15.43 17.34
C MET A 28 7.63 14.37 17.33
N GLU A 29 7.34 13.20 17.87
CA GLU A 29 8.28 12.07 17.86
C GLU A 29 8.56 11.57 16.43
N ALA A 30 7.51 11.44 15.61
CA ALA A 30 7.60 10.96 14.23
C ALA A 30 6.43 11.44 13.37
N LEU A 31 6.66 11.47 12.06
CA LEU A 31 5.64 11.52 11.01
C LEU A 31 5.67 10.21 10.24
N TYR A 32 4.51 9.76 9.79
CA TYR A 32 4.37 8.48 9.09
C TYR A 32 4.07 8.73 7.62
N ILE A 33 4.76 7.99 6.73
CA ILE A 33 4.53 8.09 5.29
C ILE A 33 3.29 7.28 4.95
N ALA A 34 2.20 7.97 4.58
CA ALA A 34 0.96 7.33 4.14
C ALA A 34 1.02 6.92 2.66
N ASP A 35 1.65 7.75 1.81
CA ASP A 35 1.89 7.50 0.38
C ASP A 35 3.17 8.20 -0.08
N GLY A 36 3.66 7.83 -1.27
CA GLY A 36 4.88 8.42 -1.84
C GLY A 36 6.18 7.82 -1.28
N HIS A 37 6.18 6.58 -0.82
CA HIS A 37 7.35 5.88 -0.28
C HIS A 37 8.56 5.93 -1.21
N HIS A 38 8.37 5.71 -2.53
CA HIS A 38 9.46 5.76 -3.51
C HIS A 38 10.00 7.17 -3.72
N ARG A 39 9.15 8.18 -3.71
CA ARG A 39 9.54 9.60 -3.83
C ARG A 39 10.33 10.03 -2.61
N SER A 40 9.86 9.71 -1.41
CA SER A 40 10.55 10.00 -0.15
C SER A 40 11.91 9.31 -0.07
N ALA A 41 11.98 8.02 -0.41
CA ALA A 41 13.24 7.27 -0.44
C ALA A 41 14.22 7.83 -1.48
N SER A 42 13.76 8.28 -2.63
CA SER A 42 14.60 8.90 -3.65
C SER A 42 15.13 10.26 -3.19
N ALA A 43 14.28 11.11 -2.60
CA ALA A 43 14.67 12.39 -2.05
C ALA A 43 15.75 12.22 -0.96
N SER A 44 15.57 11.27 -0.05
CA SER A 44 16.53 10.96 1.02
C SER A 44 17.89 10.53 0.46
N ARG A 45 17.91 9.62 -0.53
CA ARG A 45 19.17 9.16 -1.18
C ARG A 45 19.88 10.30 -1.91
N ILE A 46 19.14 11.16 -2.63
CA ILE A 46 19.73 12.31 -3.33
C ILE A 46 20.28 13.30 -2.33
N ALA A 47 19.57 13.59 -1.25
CA ALA A 47 20.04 14.47 -0.19
C ALA A 47 21.34 13.95 0.43
N ALA A 48 21.41 12.67 0.75
CA ALA A 48 22.62 12.04 1.32
C ALA A 48 23.81 12.13 0.34
N ALA A 49 23.63 11.81 -0.92
CA ALA A 49 24.66 11.87 -1.95
C ALA A 49 25.18 13.30 -2.16
N ARG A 50 24.28 14.29 -2.25
CA ARG A 50 24.66 15.70 -2.42
C ARG A 50 25.33 16.29 -1.19
N ARG A 51 24.91 15.90 0.00
CA ARG A 51 25.57 16.28 1.26
C ARG A 51 26.99 15.74 1.30
N ALA A 52 27.20 14.48 0.96
CA ALA A 52 28.52 13.88 0.93
C ALA A 52 29.48 14.54 -0.08
N ALA A 53 28.93 15.05 -1.21
CA ALA A 53 29.69 15.73 -2.24
C ALA A 53 29.90 17.23 -1.98
N ASN A 54 29.30 17.81 -0.93
CA ASN A 54 29.37 19.26 -0.63
C ASN A 54 30.14 19.53 0.66
N PRO A 55 31.43 19.86 0.61
CA PRO A 55 32.23 20.20 1.80
C PRO A 55 31.78 21.48 2.51
N ALA A 56 30.99 22.32 1.83
CA ALA A 56 30.42 23.55 2.39
C ALA A 56 28.94 23.38 2.80
N HIS A 57 28.53 22.18 3.13
CA HIS A 57 27.14 21.87 3.55
C HIS A 57 26.76 22.65 4.81
N THR A 58 25.66 23.40 4.75
CA THR A 58 25.12 24.22 5.85
C THR A 58 23.79 23.69 6.42
N GLY A 59 23.08 22.83 5.68
CA GLY A 59 21.74 22.37 6.00
C GLY A 59 20.62 23.15 5.33
N SER A 60 20.91 24.33 4.75
CA SER A 60 19.92 25.19 4.08
C SER A 60 19.79 24.95 2.59
N GLU A 61 20.58 24.05 2.02
CA GLU A 61 20.57 23.76 0.59
C GLU A 61 19.25 23.11 0.16
N PRO A 62 18.76 23.43 -1.05
CA PRO A 62 17.47 22.93 -1.55
C PRO A 62 17.30 21.42 -1.56
N TYR A 63 18.39 20.64 -1.68
CA TYR A 63 18.33 19.19 -1.66
C TYR A 63 17.99 18.59 -0.28
N ASN A 64 17.97 19.39 0.79
CA ASN A 64 17.53 18.95 2.11
C ASN A 64 16.02 18.98 2.28
N PHE A 65 15.29 19.54 1.33
CA PHE A 65 13.85 19.75 1.42
C PHE A 65 13.12 19.09 0.25
N PHE A 66 11.92 18.61 0.50
CA PHE A 66 10.97 18.25 -0.54
C PHE A 66 9.54 18.55 -0.08
N LEU A 67 8.67 18.77 -1.05
CA LEU A 67 7.26 19.06 -0.75
C LEU A 67 6.57 17.83 -0.19
N SER A 68 5.92 18.00 0.95
CA SER A 68 5.03 17.00 1.55
C SER A 68 3.68 17.63 1.93
N VAL A 69 2.63 16.82 1.92
CA VAL A 69 1.31 17.19 2.41
C VAL A 69 1.04 16.37 3.65
N ILE A 70 0.71 17.04 4.76
CA ILE A 70 0.56 16.41 6.08
C ILE A 70 -0.90 16.46 6.48
N PHE A 71 -1.43 15.32 6.90
CA PHE A 71 -2.81 15.17 7.36
C PHE A 71 -2.84 14.59 8.78
N PRO A 72 -3.81 15.00 9.61
CA PRO A 72 -4.11 14.30 10.85
C PRO A 72 -4.50 12.83 10.57
N ALA A 73 -4.09 11.90 11.42
CA ALA A 73 -4.32 10.47 11.23
C ALA A 73 -5.81 10.12 11.05
N HIS A 74 -6.71 10.85 11.72
CA HIS A 74 -8.15 10.60 11.64
C HIS A 74 -8.80 11.08 10.32
N GLU A 75 -8.11 11.90 9.53
CA GLU A 75 -8.55 12.32 8.17
C GLU A 75 -8.06 11.35 7.09
N MET A 76 -7.15 10.43 7.42
CA MET A 76 -6.64 9.45 6.49
C MET A 76 -7.58 8.25 6.35
N ARG A 77 -7.79 7.82 5.11
CA ARG A 77 -8.57 6.62 4.81
C ARG A 77 -7.69 5.64 4.03
N ILE A 78 -7.49 4.47 4.63
CA ILE A 78 -6.85 3.35 3.93
C ILE A 78 -7.93 2.66 3.12
N MET A 79 -7.70 2.56 1.81
CA MET A 79 -8.62 1.90 0.88
C MET A 79 -8.06 0.55 0.44
N ASP A 80 -8.97 -0.30 -0.07
CA ASP A 80 -8.59 -1.57 -0.67
C ASP A 80 -7.58 -1.35 -1.80
N TYR A 81 -6.64 -2.28 -1.94
CA TYR A 81 -5.65 -2.26 -3.01
C TYR A 81 -5.69 -3.62 -3.71
N ASN A 82 -6.60 -3.73 -4.67
CA ASN A 82 -6.93 -4.98 -5.33
C ASN A 82 -5.81 -5.43 -6.26
N ARG A 83 -5.59 -6.75 -6.36
CA ARG A 83 -4.68 -7.38 -7.29
C ARG A 83 -5.49 -7.97 -8.43
N VAL A 84 -5.07 -7.66 -9.64
CA VAL A 84 -5.63 -8.24 -10.86
C VAL A 84 -4.56 -9.14 -11.46
N ILE A 85 -4.92 -10.41 -11.67
CA ILE A 85 -4.00 -11.44 -12.16
C ILE A 85 -4.48 -11.88 -13.54
N THR A 86 -3.59 -11.94 -14.51
CA THR A 86 -3.94 -12.23 -15.91
C THR A 86 -4.01 -13.70 -16.26
N ASP A 87 -3.34 -14.57 -15.46
CA ASP A 87 -3.37 -16.02 -15.67
C ASP A 87 -3.24 -16.79 -14.35
N LEU A 88 -3.57 -18.07 -14.36
CA LEU A 88 -3.52 -18.95 -13.19
C LEU A 88 -2.26 -19.84 -13.15
N ASN A 89 -1.17 -19.42 -13.78
CA ASN A 89 0.07 -20.20 -13.83
C ASN A 89 -0.14 -21.61 -14.41
N GLY A 90 -0.93 -21.70 -15.48
CA GLY A 90 -1.25 -22.97 -16.16
C GLY A 90 -2.29 -23.86 -15.44
N LEU A 91 -2.88 -23.40 -14.35
CA LEU A 91 -3.89 -24.16 -13.62
C LEU A 91 -5.29 -23.92 -14.22
N SER A 92 -6.16 -24.95 -14.13
CA SER A 92 -7.60 -24.73 -14.28
C SER A 92 -8.16 -23.97 -13.06
N ALA A 93 -9.35 -23.42 -13.16
CA ALA A 93 -10.01 -22.73 -12.05
C ALA A 93 -10.20 -23.65 -10.83
N GLU A 94 -10.56 -24.93 -11.07
CA GLU A 94 -10.75 -25.94 -10.03
C GLU A 94 -9.42 -26.26 -9.34
N ALA A 95 -8.35 -26.54 -10.11
CA ALA A 95 -7.03 -26.81 -9.57
C ALA A 95 -6.44 -25.63 -8.81
N PHE A 96 -6.73 -24.41 -9.26
CA PHE A 96 -6.36 -23.21 -8.53
C PHE A 96 -7.06 -23.11 -7.18
N LEU A 97 -8.39 -23.29 -7.13
CA LEU A 97 -9.16 -23.26 -5.88
C LEU A 97 -8.72 -24.36 -4.90
N GLU A 98 -8.41 -25.55 -5.41
CA GLU A 98 -7.86 -26.64 -4.60
C GLU A 98 -6.53 -26.25 -3.93
N ARG A 99 -5.61 -25.66 -4.70
CA ARG A 99 -4.32 -25.18 -4.15
C ARG A 99 -4.50 -24.04 -3.15
N VAL A 100 -5.42 -23.11 -3.41
CA VAL A 100 -5.77 -22.04 -2.47
C VAL A 100 -6.31 -22.62 -1.16
N GLY A 101 -7.09 -23.71 -1.24
CA GLY A 101 -7.65 -24.43 -0.09
C GLY A 101 -6.60 -24.97 0.89
N ALA A 102 -5.34 -25.12 0.48
CA ALA A 102 -4.26 -25.50 1.40
C ALA A 102 -4.01 -24.45 2.49
N ALA A 103 -4.13 -23.15 2.16
CA ALA A 103 -3.83 -22.06 3.07
C ALA A 103 -5.07 -21.28 3.53
N PHE A 104 -6.18 -21.39 2.81
CA PHE A 104 -7.41 -20.64 3.09
C PHE A 104 -8.62 -21.57 3.17
N SER A 105 -9.63 -21.22 3.98
CA SER A 105 -10.97 -21.72 3.70
C SER A 105 -11.51 -20.97 2.48
N VAL A 106 -12.19 -21.69 1.57
CA VAL A 106 -12.72 -21.15 0.32
C VAL A 106 -14.23 -21.36 0.32
N GLU A 107 -14.99 -20.28 0.39
CA GLU A 107 -16.44 -20.32 0.45
C GLU A 107 -17.03 -19.57 -0.74
N PRO A 108 -17.90 -20.18 -1.58
CA PRO A 108 -18.62 -19.47 -2.62
C PRO A 108 -19.45 -18.34 -2.02
N ALA A 109 -19.54 -17.22 -2.75
CA ALA A 109 -20.34 -16.08 -2.35
C ALA A 109 -21.31 -15.68 -3.47
N ALA A 110 -22.50 -15.21 -3.10
CA ALA A 110 -23.52 -14.80 -4.05
C ALA A 110 -23.23 -13.47 -4.76
N GLY A 111 -22.27 -12.70 -4.27
CA GLY A 111 -21.89 -11.40 -4.84
C GLY A 111 -20.52 -10.97 -4.37
N ALA A 112 -20.14 -9.73 -4.69
CA ALA A 112 -18.85 -9.15 -4.36
C ALA A 112 -18.53 -9.27 -2.85
N VAL A 113 -17.37 -9.81 -2.53
CA VAL A 113 -16.91 -9.98 -1.16
C VAL A 113 -15.96 -8.84 -0.82
N LYS A 114 -16.40 -7.98 0.10
CA LYS A 114 -15.53 -6.98 0.71
C LYS A 114 -14.97 -7.53 2.02
N PRO A 115 -13.64 -7.49 2.23
CA PRO A 115 -13.04 -7.91 3.48
C PRO A 115 -13.58 -7.08 4.66
N GLU A 116 -14.03 -7.76 5.73
CA GLU A 116 -14.63 -7.12 6.91
C GLU A 116 -13.64 -7.07 8.09
N ARG A 117 -12.60 -7.90 8.04
CA ARG A 117 -11.59 -8.02 9.08
C ARG A 117 -10.27 -8.53 8.50
N PRO A 118 -9.14 -8.34 9.19
CA PRO A 118 -7.87 -8.91 8.78
C PRO A 118 -7.95 -10.43 8.56
N GLY A 119 -7.21 -10.93 7.57
CA GLY A 119 -7.17 -12.35 7.22
C GLY A 119 -8.33 -12.84 6.36
N VAL A 120 -9.22 -11.94 5.93
CA VAL A 120 -10.32 -12.25 4.99
C VAL A 120 -10.08 -11.52 3.67
N PHE A 121 -10.35 -12.21 2.55
CA PHE A 121 -10.16 -11.68 1.20
C PHE A 121 -11.36 -12.02 0.32
N GLY A 122 -11.66 -11.16 -0.64
CA GLY A 122 -12.54 -11.46 -1.76
C GLY A 122 -11.72 -11.99 -2.94
N LEU A 123 -12.16 -13.07 -3.54
CA LEU A 123 -11.63 -13.62 -4.79
C LEU A 123 -12.73 -13.63 -5.85
N TYR A 124 -12.48 -12.99 -6.97
CA TYR A 124 -13.31 -13.12 -8.18
C TYR A 124 -12.59 -14.01 -9.18
N LEU A 125 -13.22 -15.10 -9.59
CA LEU A 125 -12.65 -16.09 -10.50
C LEU A 125 -13.73 -16.67 -11.42
N ALA A 126 -13.50 -16.64 -12.72
CA ALA A 126 -14.40 -17.25 -13.71
C ALA A 126 -15.89 -16.87 -13.54
N GLY A 127 -16.17 -15.59 -13.29
CA GLY A 127 -17.52 -15.08 -13.11
C GLY A 127 -18.15 -15.33 -11.75
N LYS A 128 -17.40 -15.84 -10.77
CA LYS A 128 -17.90 -16.19 -9.43
C LYS A 128 -17.08 -15.51 -8.35
N TRP A 129 -17.75 -15.16 -7.26
CA TRP A 129 -17.11 -14.65 -6.06
C TRP A 129 -16.91 -15.75 -5.02
N TYR A 130 -15.80 -15.65 -4.31
CA TYR A 130 -15.43 -16.51 -3.19
C TYR A 130 -14.94 -15.66 -2.03
N ARG A 131 -15.28 -16.07 -0.81
CA ARG A 131 -14.67 -15.57 0.42
C ARG A 131 -13.51 -16.50 0.75
N LEU A 132 -12.33 -15.90 0.93
CA LEU A 132 -11.15 -16.61 1.43
C LEU A 132 -10.90 -16.18 2.87
N SER A 133 -10.66 -17.11 3.77
CA SER A 133 -10.21 -16.82 5.13
C SER A 133 -8.91 -17.58 5.39
N ILE A 134 -7.84 -16.87 5.73
CA ILE A 134 -6.54 -17.49 6.04
C ILE A 134 -6.68 -18.45 7.22
N ARG A 135 -6.01 -19.60 7.18
CA ARG A 135 -5.95 -20.52 8.30
C ARG A 135 -5.18 -19.90 9.46
N PRO A 136 -5.71 -19.92 10.71
CA PRO A 136 -5.11 -19.22 11.85
C PRO A 136 -3.65 -19.58 12.12
N GLU A 137 -3.28 -20.84 11.90
CA GLU A 137 -1.92 -21.36 12.08
C GLU A 137 -0.90 -20.77 11.10
N LEU A 138 -1.34 -20.16 10.01
CA LEU A 138 -0.48 -19.49 9.02
C LEU A 138 -0.30 -18.00 9.28
N ILE A 139 -0.90 -17.45 10.32
CA ILE A 139 -0.75 -16.05 10.70
C ILE A 139 0.48 -15.90 11.60
N PRO A 140 1.57 -15.27 11.13
CA PRO A 140 2.77 -15.09 11.93
C PRO A 140 2.56 -14.08 13.07
N ALA A 141 3.39 -14.17 14.10
CA ALA A 141 3.36 -13.21 15.21
C ALA A 141 3.96 -11.85 14.85
N ASP A 142 4.83 -11.80 13.85
CA ASP A 142 5.51 -10.59 13.40
C ASP A 142 4.52 -9.59 12.75
N PRO A 143 4.60 -8.28 13.10
CA PRO A 143 3.64 -7.28 12.63
C PRO A 143 3.56 -7.11 11.11
N VAL A 144 4.66 -7.31 10.39
CA VAL A 144 4.70 -7.15 8.92
C VAL A 144 4.16 -8.41 8.24
N GLY A 145 4.55 -9.58 8.70
CA GLY A 145 4.08 -10.85 8.15
C GLY A 145 2.58 -11.06 8.30
N ARG A 146 1.98 -10.56 9.38
CA ARG A 146 0.53 -10.65 9.62
C ARG A 146 -0.33 -9.67 8.83
N LEU A 147 0.26 -8.74 8.07
CA LEU A 147 -0.51 -7.86 7.19
C LEU A 147 -1.17 -8.67 6.08
N ASP A 148 -2.39 -8.32 5.72
CA ASP A 148 -3.16 -9.00 4.67
C ASP A 148 -2.40 -9.09 3.35
N VAL A 149 -1.66 -8.04 2.99
CA VAL A 149 -0.81 -8.03 1.80
C VAL A 149 0.29 -9.08 1.87
N SER A 150 0.88 -9.30 3.04
CA SER A 150 1.93 -10.31 3.27
C SER A 150 1.35 -11.71 3.29
N LEU A 151 0.22 -11.91 3.97
CA LEU A 151 -0.50 -13.19 4.02
C LEU A 151 -0.89 -13.65 2.61
N LEU A 152 -1.44 -12.75 1.79
CA LEU A 152 -1.83 -13.04 0.42
C LEU A 152 -0.61 -13.37 -0.46
N GLN A 153 0.47 -12.59 -0.33
CA GLN A 153 1.71 -12.80 -1.09
C GLN A 153 2.34 -14.15 -0.77
N ILE A 154 2.50 -14.47 0.50
CA ILE A 154 3.24 -15.67 0.96
C ILE A 154 2.43 -16.95 0.75
N ASN A 155 1.11 -16.90 0.90
CA ASN A 155 0.28 -18.09 0.93
C ASN A 155 -0.50 -18.37 -0.37
N LEU A 156 -0.59 -17.36 -1.28
CA LEU A 156 -1.30 -17.53 -2.54
C LEU A 156 -0.47 -17.07 -3.74
N ILE A 157 -0.08 -15.78 -3.77
CA ILE A 157 0.49 -15.18 -4.98
C ILE A 157 1.81 -15.83 -5.36
N ALA A 158 2.73 -16.00 -4.43
CA ALA A 158 4.02 -16.64 -4.71
C ALA A 158 3.89 -18.17 -4.91
N PRO A 159 3.29 -18.96 -3.99
CA PRO A 159 3.33 -20.41 -4.11
C PRO A 159 2.36 -20.98 -5.17
N VAL A 160 1.22 -20.35 -5.42
CA VAL A 160 0.21 -20.87 -6.35
C VAL A 160 0.38 -20.26 -7.74
N LEU A 161 0.57 -18.95 -7.82
CA LEU A 161 0.67 -18.24 -9.09
C LEU A 161 2.11 -18.07 -9.59
N GLY A 162 3.12 -18.40 -8.76
CA GLY A 162 4.53 -18.28 -9.13
C GLY A 162 5.03 -16.84 -9.23
N ILE A 163 4.29 -15.85 -8.70
CA ILE A 163 4.65 -14.44 -8.75
C ILE A 163 5.45 -14.09 -7.49
N THR A 164 6.77 -14.17 -7.58
CA THR A 164 7.67 -13.93 -6.45
C THR A 164 8.00 -12.45 -6.21
N ASP A 165 8.07 -11.63 -7.26
CA ASP A 165 8.21 -10.18 -7.16
C ASP A 165 7.08 -9.46 -7.91
N PRO A 166 5.99 -9.09 -7.21
CA PRO A 166 4.84 -8.43 -7.83
C PRO A 166 5.14 -7.07 -8.48
N ARG A 167 6.29 -6.47 -8.17
CA ARG A 167 6.70 -5.18 -8.77
C ARG A 167 7.28 -5.34 -10.18
N ARG A 168 7.68 -6.55 -10.55
CA ARG A 168 8.35 -6.85 -11.82
C ARG A 168 7.58 -7.81 -12.70
N ASP A 169 6.69 -8.61 -12.12
CA ASP A 169 5.90 -9.58 -12.88
C ASP A 169 4.75 -8.86 -13.60
N LYS A 170 4.68 -9.03 -14.91
CA LYS A 170 3.65 -8.39 -15.76
C LYS A 170 2.29 -9.07 -15.68
N ARG A 171 2.19 -10.22 -15.01
CA ARG A 171 0.94 -10.96 -14.83
C ARG A 171 0.08 -10.40 -13.68
N ILE A 172 0.63 -9.49 -12.87
CA ILE A 172 -0.08 -8.86 -11.77
C ILE A 172 -0.16 -7.35 -11.99
N ASP A 173 -1.33 -6.78 -11.74
CA ASP A 173 -1.57 -5.34 -11.71
C ASP A 173 -2.33 -4.96 -10.43
N PHE A 174 -2.38 -3.67 -10.12
CA PHE A 174 -2.93 -3.14 -8.89
C PHE A 174 -4.02 -2.11 -9.19
N VAL A 175 -5.19 -2.27 -8.57
CA VAL A 175 -6.33 -1.38 -8.74
C VAL A 175 -6.78 -0.85 -7.38
N GLY A 176 -6.68 0.47 -7.21
CA GLY A 176 -7.12 1.14 -5.97
C GLY A 176 -8.63 1.02 -5.77
N GLY A 177 -9.03 0.86 -4.51
CA GLY A 177 -10.42 0.62 -4.11
C GLY A 177 -11.40 1.76 -4.39
N ILE A 178 -10.91 2.95 -4.78
CA ILE A 178 -11.77 4.07 -5.18
C ILE A 178 -12.64 3.76 -6.40
N ARG A 179 -12.23 2.82 -7.24
CA ARG A 179 -12.97 2.39 -8.44
C ARG A 179 -14.08 1.37 -8.13
N GLY A 180 -14.16 0.91 -6.89
CA GLY A 180 -15.09 -0.15 -6.48
C GLY A 180 -14.63 -1.55 -6.91
N LEU A 181 -15.51 -2.52 -6.68
CA LEU A 181 -15.38 -3.90 -7.17
C LEU A 181 -16.25 -4.08 -8.41
N PRO A 182 -15.87 -4.97 -9.35
CA PRO A 182 -16.66 -5.28 -10.53
C PRO A 182 -18.00 -5.92 -10.19
#